data_913a15675ab5ed413d40e140f6aa0a04
#
_entry.id   913a15675ab5ed413d40e140f6aa0a04
#
_cell.length_a   1.000
_cell.length_b   1.000
_cell.length_c   1.000
_cell.angle_alpha   90.00
_cell.angle_beta   90.00
_cell.angle_gamma   90.00
#
_symmetry.space_group_name_H-M   'P 1'
#
loop_
_entity.id
_entity.type
_entity.pdbx_description
1 polymer ?
#
loop_
_entity_poly.entity_id
_entity_poly.type
_entity_poly.pdbx_seq_one_letter_code
_entity_poly.pdbx_strand_id
1 'polypeptide(L)'
;ELFIQAKEFIDGITSKNINCENKNILIIAHNEILRCLILHLINKPTKGFRKIKLDNASISILNLSKTNQSLKTQIECLNQTSHLNINIPKTIGDSRIILVRHGETDWNKEGRFQGQIDIPLNETGKNQAQKASNFLKSIDFNKAYSSSMSRPLETAKIILGKKSNLHILKINELSEI
;
A
#
# COMPACT_ATOMS: atom_id res chain seq x y z
N GLU A 1 -13.57 19.58 15.15
CA GLU A 1 -12.80 20.75 14.74
C GLU A 1 -11.83 20.39 13.59
N LEU A 2 -10.81 19.56 13.80
CA LEU A 2 -9.82 19.18 12.79
C LEU A 2 -10.41 18.60 11.47
N PHE A 3 -11.50 17.84 11.56
CA PHE A 3 -12.18 17.34 10.36
C PHE A 3 -12.88 18.43 9.57
N ILE A 4 -13.40 19.44 10.23
CA ILE A 4 -14.00 20.59 9.56
C ILE A 4 -12.91 21.38 8.83
N GLN A 5 -11.79 21.65 9.49
CA GLN A 5 -10.63 22.30 8.88
C GLN A 5 -10.09 21.52 7.68
N ALA A 6 -9.95 20.19 7.82
CA ALA A 6 -9.51 19.33 6.72
C ALA A 6 -10.46 19.38 5.52
N LYS A 7 -11.77 19.36 5.77
CA LYS A 7 -12.80 19.49 4.74
C LYS A 7 -12.72 20.83 4.03
N GLU A 8 -12.73 21.94 4.80
CA GLU A 8 -12.66 23.30 4.25
C GLU A 8 -11.42 23.49 3.38
N PHE A 9 -10.27 22.97 3.82
CA PHE A 9 -9.03 23.01 3.05
C PHE A 9 -9.16 22.23 1.72
N ILE A 10 -9.67 20.99 1.75
CA ILE A 10 -9.86 20.18 0.54
C ILE A 10 -10.87 20.83 -0.40
N ASP A 11 -12.00 21.31 0.13
CA ASP A 11 -13.01 22.01 -0.65
C ASP A 11 -12.40 23.27 -1.31
N GLY A 12 -11.52 23.96 -0.62
CA GLY A 12 -10.79 25.12 -1.14
C GLY A 12 -9.87 24.78 -2.30
N ILE A 13 -9.07 23.72 -2.19
CA ILE A 13 -8.13 23.33 -3.27
C ILE A 13 -8.81 22.57 -4.42
N THR A 14 -9.99 21.99 -4.21
CA THR A 14 -10.76 21.25 -5.24
C THR A 14 -11.89 22.07 -5.85
N SER A 15 -12.20 23.26 -5.29
CA SER A 15 -13.22 24.16 -5.80
C SER A 15 -12.89 24.66 -7.22
N LYS A 16 -13.91 25.18 -7.91
CA LYS A 16 -13.91 25.52 -9.33
C LYS A 16 -12.77 26.46 -9.81
N ASN A 17 -12.07 27.12 -8.89
CA ASN A 17 -11.06 28.14 -9.21
C ASN A 17 -9.63 27.58 -9.29
N ILE A 18 -9.37 26.34 -8.88
CA ILE A 18 -8.06 25.71 -9.02
C ILE A 18 -8.20 24.59 -10.06
N ASN A 19 -7.74 24.86 -11.27
CA ASN A 19 -7.59 23.82 -12.28
C ASN A 19 -6.49 22.87 -11.79
N CYS A 20 -6.89 21.71 -11.19
CA CYS A 20 -5.98 20.70 -10.65
C CYS A 20 -5.58 19.63 -11.69
N GLU A 21 -5.93 19.81 -12.96
CA GLU A 21 -5.56 18.86 -14.01
C GLU A 21 -4.04 18.82 -14.17
N ASN A 22 -3.47 17.61 -14.08
CA ASN A 22 -2.03 17.34 -14.22
C ASN A 22 -1.13 18.12 -13.24
N LYS A 23 -1.61 18.43 -12.03
CA LYS A 23 -0.81 19.11 -11.01
C LYS A 23 -0.41 18.20 -9.87
N ASN A 24 0.83 18.35 -9.44
CA ASN A 24 1.30 17.79 -8.18
C ASN A 24 1.12 18.84 -7.08
N ILE A 25 0.35 18.50 -6.04
CA ILE A 25 0.12 19.37 -4.90
C ILE A 25 0.88 18.79 -3.72
N LEU A 26 1.80 19.56 -3.15
CA LEU A 26 2.54 19.18 -1.95
C LEU A 26 1.85 19.79 -0.72
N ILE A 27 1.48 18.94 0.24
CA ILE A 27 0.90 19.33 1.52
C ILE A 27 1.85 18.88 2.62
N ILE A 28 2.36 19.82 3.41
CA ILE A 28 3.17 19.55 4.60
C ILE A 28 2.40 20.06 5.80
N ALA A 29 2.11 19.15 6.73
CA ALA A 29 1.32 19.50 7.92
C ALA A 29 1.64 18.52 9.07
N HIS A 30 0.86 18.62 10.14
CA HIS A 30 1.01 17.77 11.34
C HIS A 30 0.22 16.47 11.20
N ASN A 31 0.63 15.48 11.98
CA ASN A 31 0.08 14.12 11.97
C ASN A 31 -1.46 14.10 12.03
N GLU A 32 -2.06 14.84 12.96
CA GLU A 32 -3.50 14.78 13.19
C GLU A 32 -4.30 15.33 12.02
N ILE A 33 -3.94 16.50 11.51
CA ILE A 33 -4.65 17.10 10.38
C ILE A 33 -4.46 16.28 9.10
N LEU A 34 -3.26 15.71 8.87
CA LEU A 34 -3.01 14.83 7.72
C LEU A 34 -3.88 13.56 7.75
N ARG A 35 -4.07 12.95 8.93
CA ARG A 35 -5.01 11.83 9.09
C ARG A 35 -6.44 12.22 8.74
N CYS A 36 -6.87 13.40 9.19
CA CYS A 36 -8.20 13.92 8.85
C CYS A 36 -8.37 14.17 7.36
N LEU A 37 -7.34 14.74 6.70
CA LEU A 37 -7.32 14.95 5.25
C LEU A 37 -7.44 13.63 4.48
N ILE A 38 -6.63 12.63 4.84
CA ILE A 38 -6.67 11.31 4.20
C ILE A 38 -8.06 10.68 4.35
N LEU A 39 -8.59 10.64 5.57
CA LEU A 39 -9.91 10.05 5.84
C LEU A 39 -11.04 10.78 5.12
N HIS A 40 -10.97 12.10 5.03
CA HIS A 40 -11.93 12.89 4.28
C HIS A 40 -11.88 12.56 2.80
N LEU A 41 -10.68 12.55 2.21
CA LEU A 41 -10.47 12.24 0.79
C LEU A 41 -10.97 10.85 0.40
N ILE A 42 -10.84 9.85 1.27
CA ILE A 42 -11.32 8.48 1.00
C ILE A 42 -12.76 8.23 1.50
N ASN A 43 -13.50 9.27 1.85
CA ASN A 43 -14.88 9.20 2.35
C ASN A 43 -15.05 8.23 3.53
N LYS A 44 -14.10 8.17 4.45
CA LYS A 44 -14.17 7.32 5.64
C LYS A 44 -14.53 8.11 6.88
N PRO A 45 -15.32 7.52 7.79
CA PRO A 45 -15.74 8.21 8.99
C PRO A 45 -14.58 8.52 9.93
N THR A 46 -14.73 9.55 10.74
CA THR A 46 -13.78 10.02 11.77
C THR A 46 -13.28 8.91 12.71
N LYS A 47 -14.08 7.86 12.92
CA LYS A 47 -13.72 6.67 13.72
C LYS A 47 -12.47 5.94 13.20
N GLY A 48 -12.05 6.18 11.95
CA GLY A 48 -10.80 5.65 11.36
C GLY A 48 -9.52 6.39 11.80
N PHE A 49 -9.63 7.52 12.47
CA PHE A 49 -8.52 8.43 12.79
C PHE A 49 -7.33 7.73 13.47
N ARG A 50 -7.59 6.90 14.50
CA ARG A 50 -6.54 6.16 15.23
C ARG A 50 -6.03 4.93 14.49
N LYS A 51 -6.64 4.56 13.36
CA LYS A 51 -6.24 3.40 12.54
C LYS A 51 -5.16 3.74 11.52
N ILE A 52 -4.88 5.03 11.31
CA ILE A 52 -3.82 5.48 10.40
C ILE A 52 -2.63 5.92 11.24
N LYS A 53 -1.46 5.36 10.95
CA LYS A 53 -0.18 5.82 11.48
C LYS A 53 0.53 6.64 10.42
N LEU A 54 1.06 7.80 10.81
CA LEU A 54 1.96 8.62 10.00
C LEU A 54 3.19 8.95 10.83
N ASP A 55 4.35 8.52 10.37
CA ASP A 55 5.63 8.79 11.01
C ASP A 55 6.15 10.18 10.60
N ASN A 56 7.10 10.74 11.37
CA ASN A 56 7.72 12.01 11.03
C ASN A 56 8.40 11.90 9.66
N ALA A 57 8.21 12.91 8.81
CA ALA A 57 8.70 12.98 7.45
C ALA A 57 8.26 11.80 6.54
N SER A 58 7.25 11.03 6.93
CA SER A 58 6.67 10.03 6.04
C SER A 58 5.96 10.67 4.85
N ILE A 59 5.98 9.98 3.73
CA ILE A 59 5.34 10.41 2.48
C ILE A 59 4.09 9.56 2.24
N SER A 60 2.97 10.23 1.98
CA SER A 60 1.74 9.59 1.52
C SER A 60 1.33 10.24 0.20
N ILE A 61 0.99 9.43 -0.79
CA ILE A 61 0.60 9.88 -2.13
C ILE A 61 -0.83 9.44 -2.40
N LEU A 62 -1.67 10.40 -2.75
CA LEU A 62 -3.06 10.16 -3.11
C LEU A 62 -3.32 10.75 -4.50
N ASN A 63 -3.83 9.94 -5.40
CA ASN A 63 -4.25 10.35 -6.73
C ASN A 63 -5.72 10.78 -6.68
N LEU A 64 -5.98 11.98 -7.18
CA LEU A 64 -7.32 12.57 -7.24
C LEU A 64 -7.80 12.63 -8.69
N SER A 65 -8.98 12.11 -8.95
CA SER A 65 -9.64 12.19 -10.24
C SER A 65 -11.01 12.83 -10.07
N LYS A 66 -11.28 13.90 -10.81
CA LYS A 66 -12.57 14.56 -10.79
C LYS A 66 -13.48 13.91 -11.81
N THR A 67 -14.66 13.48 -11.38
CA THR A 67 -15.77 13.09 -12.26
C THR A 67 -16.84 14.17 -12.21
N ASN A 68 -17.81 14.15 -13.15
CA ASN A 68 -18.89 15.14 -13.23
C ASN A 68 -19.68 15.31 -11.91
N GLN A 69 -19.63 14.33 -11.00
CA GLN A 69 -20.44 14.30 -9.79
C GLN A 69 -19.66 14.12 -8.50
N SER A 70 -18.36 13.74 -8.56
CA SER A 70 -17.60 13.43 -7.35
C SER A 70 -16.09 13.50 -7.55
N LEU A 71 -15.36 13.66 -6.45
CA LEU A 71 -13.92 13.46 -6.37
C LEU A 71 -13.66 11.99 -6.04
N LYS A 72 -12.94 11.28 -6.93
CA LYS A 72 -12.44 9.93 -6.67
C LYS A 72 -11.01 10.02 -6.16
N THR A 73 -10.72 9.28 -5.12
CA THR A 73 -9.38 9.23 -4.50
C THR A 73 -8.86 7.82 -4.50
N GLN A 74 -7.60 7.66 -4.91
CA GLN A 74 -6.85 6.42 -4.81
C GLN A 74 -5.59 6.66 -3.99
N ILE A 75 -5.37 5.84 -2.95
CA ILE A 75 -4.11 5.87 -2.20
C ILE A 75 -3.06 5.11 -2.99
N GLU A 76 -2.02 5.79 -3.43
CA GLU A 76 -0.84 5.21 -4.09
C GLU A 76 0.11 4.61 -3.05
N CYS A 77 0.44 5.38 -2.03
CA CYS A 77 1.17 4.90 -0.87
C CYS A 77 0.75 5.62 0.40
N LEU A 78 0.95 4.97 1.54
CA LEU A 78 0.64 5.52 2.86
C LEU A 78 1.81 5.29 3.80
N ASN A 79 2.21 6.35 4.52
CA ASN A 79 3.27 6.30 5.53
C ASN A 79 4.60 5.70 5.02
N GLN A 80 5.00 6.02 3.81
CA GLN A 80 6.25 5.55 3.24
C GLN A 80 7.44 6.26 3.90
N THR A 81 8.41 5.49 4.39
CA THR A 81 9.60 5.98 5.12
C THR A 81 10.92 5.44 4.58
N SER A 82 10.90 4.73 3.44
CA SER A 82 12.12 4.10 2.89
C SER A 82 13.22 5.09 2.54
N HIS A 83 12.87 6.34 2.19
CA HIS A 83 13.83 7.43 1.95
C HIS A 83 14.61 7.86 3.22
N LEU A 84 14.13 7.49 4.41
CA LEU A 84 14.77 7.80 5.69
C LEU A 84 15.74 6.69 6.13
N ASN A 85 15.91 5.63 5.35
CA ASN A 85 16.68 4.43 5.73
C ASN A 85 16.25 3.86 7.10
N ILE A 86 15.01 4.07 7.49
CA ILE A 86 14.46 3.56 8.75
C ILE A 86 14.17 2.07 8.57
N ASN A 87 14.69 1.25 9.45
CA ASN A 87 14.32 -0.15 9.54
C ASN A 87 12.84 -0.30 9.85
N ILE A 88 12.26 -1.41 9.44
CA ILE A 88 10.87 -1.72 9.76
C ILE A 88 10.68 -1.62 11.28
N PRO A 89 9.73 -0.80 11.77
CA PRO A 89 9.55 -0.60 13.20
C PRO A 89 9.26 -1.93 13.92
N LYS A 90 9.62 -2.01 15.21
CA LYS A 90 9.24 -3.15 16.04
C LYS A 90 7.71 -3.32 16.06
N THR A 91 7.26 -4.54 16.24
CA THR A 91 5.83 -4.84 16.41
C THR A 91 5.28 -4.09 17.63
N ILE A 92 4.14 -3.43 17.43
CA ILE A 92 3.37 -2.80 18.50
C ILE A 92 2.08 -3.61 18.64
N GLY A 93 1.79 -4.09 19.83
CA GLY A 93 0.66 -5.00 20.09
C GLY A 93 1.04 -6.46 19.93
N ASP A 94 0.04 -7.34 19.96
CA ASP A 94 0.21 -8.78 20.02
C ASP A 94 0.63 -9.43 18.71
N SER A 95 0.28 -8.82 17.60
CA SER A 95 0.53 -9.37 16.26
C SER A 95 0.72 -8.28 15.21
N ARG A 96 1.44 -8.64 14.16
CA ARG A 96 1.59 -7.81 12.95
C ARG A 96 1.25 -8.64 11.72
N ILE A 97 0.49 -8.07 10.81
CA ILE A 97 0.25 -8.62 9.49
C ILE A 97 1.02 -7.78 8.47
N ILE A 98 1.81 -8.45 7.63
CA ILE A 98 2.52 -7.83 6.51
C ILE A 98 1.88 -8.37 5.24
N LEU A 99 1.36 -7.47 4.42
CA LEU A 99 0.72 -7.79 3.15
C LEU A 99 1.66 -7.44 2.01
N VAL A 100 1.89 -8.40 1.13
CA VAL A 100 2.75 -8.25 -0.05
C VAL A 100 1.98 -8.69 -1.28
N ARG A 101 1.92 -7.83 -2.31
CA ARG A 101 1.45 -8.25 -3.63
C ARG A 101 2.54 -9.04 -4.32
N HIS A 102 2.18 -10.05 -5.12
CA HIS A 102 3.15 -10.80 -5.94
C HIS A 102 3.95 -9.90 -6.88
N GLY A 103 5.14 -10.33 -7.25
CA GLY A 103 5.98 -9.68 -8.24
C GLY A 103 5.35 -9.64 -9.64
N GLU A 104 5.96 -8.89 -10.55
CA GLU A 104 5.49 -8.72 -11.92
C GLU A 104 5.45 -10.05 -12.69
N THR A 105 4.43 -10.18 -13.55
CA THR A 105 4.32 -11.22 -14.58
C THR A 105 4.36 -10.57 -15.96
N ASP A 106 4.54 -11.33 -17.03
CA ASP A 106 4.48 -10.77 -18.39
C ASP A 106 3.11 -10.16 -18.70
N TRP A 107 2.03 -10.76 -18.20
CA TRP A 107 0.70 -10.19 -18.38
C TRP A 107 0.47 -8.89 -17.59
N ASN A 108 1.13 -8.71 -16.44
CA ASN A 108 1.12 -7.40 -15.77
C ASN A 108 1.80 -6.35 -16.63
N LYS A 109 2.96 -6.68 -17.21
CA LYS A 109 3.71 -5.79 -18.10
C LYS A 109 2.91 -5.40 -19.34
N GLU A 110 2.14 -6.35 -19.88
CA GLU A 110 1.25 -6.15 -21.03
C GLU A 110 -0.08 -5.47 -20.69
N GLY A 111 -0.36 -5.22 -19.40
CA GLY A 111 -1.64 -4.67 -18.94
C GLY A 111 -2.82 -5.63 -19.08
N ARG A 112 -2.55 -6.94 -19.18
CA ARG A 112 -3.58 -7.97 -19.34
C ARG A 112 -4.12 -8.41 -17.98
N PHE A 113 -5.40 -8.63 -17.91
CA PHE A 113 -6.05 -9.22 -16.76
C PHE A 113 -5.73 -10.72 -16.68
N GLN A 114 -5.34 -11.21 -15.51
CA GLN A 114 -4.90 -12.60 -15.31
C GLN A 114 -5.98 -13.49 -14.68
N GLY A 115 -6.71 -12.94 -13.70
CA GLY A 115 -7.67 -13.72 -12.93
C GLY A 115 -7.04 -15.02 -12.41
N GLN A 116 -7.72 -16.13 -12.64
CA GLN A 116 -7.28 -17.47 -12.22
C GLN A 116 -6.30 -18.16 -13.20
N ILE A 117 -5.90 -17.51 -14.29
CA ILE A 117 -4.88 -18.06 -15.19
C ILE A 117 -3.53 -17.98 -14.48
N ASP A 118 -2.84 -19.10 -14.36
CA ASP A 118 -1.61 -19.20 -13.57
C ASP A 118 -0.37 -18.80 -14.37
N ILE A 119 -0.15 -17.49 -14.51
CA ILE A 119 1.03 -16.91 -15.15
C ILE A 119 2.14 -16.79 -14.11
N PRO A 120 3.38 -17.30 -14.39
CA PRO A 120 4.51 -17.21 -13.46
C PRO A 120 5.08 -15.80 -13.37
N LEU A 121 5.96 -15.57 -12.39
CA LEU A 121 6.76 -14.35 -12.31
C LEU A 121 7.69 -14.26 -13.52
N ASN A 122 7.84 -13.06 -14.06
CA ASN A 122 8.95 -12.76 -14.97
C ASN A 122 10.22 -12.39 -14.17
N GLU A 123 11.33 -12.12 -14.85
CA GLU A 123 12.60 -11.79 -14.19
C GLU A 123 12.52 -10.49 -13.37
N THR A 124 11.74 -9.50 -13.82
CA THR A 124 11.46 -8.30 -13.05
C THR A 124 10.75 -8.63 -11.76
N GLY A 125 9.71 -9.49 -11.81
CA GLY A 125 8.96 -9.91 -10.63
C GLY A 125 9.80 -10.68 -9.62
N LYS A 126 10.71 -11.54 -10.07
CA LYS A 126 11.67 -12.23 -9.19
C LYS A 126 12.62 -11.24 -8.50
N ASN A 127 13.12 -10.25 -9.24
CA ASN A 127 13.96 -9.18 -8.69
C ASN A 127 13.20 -8.31 -7.68
N GLN A 128 11.93 -8.00 -7.94
CA GLN A 128 11.06 -7.28 -6.99
C GLN A 128 10.88 -8.09 -5.71
N ALA A 129 10.63 -9.38 -5.81
CA ALA A 129 10.51 -10.29 -4.65
C ALA A 129 11.82 -10.35 -3.86
N GLN A 130 12.98 -10.36 -4.55
CA GLN A 130 14.29 -10.34 -3.88
C GLN A 130 14.53 -9.02 -3.13
N LYS A 131 14.14 -7.89 -3.69
CA LYS A 131 14.19 -6.59 -3.00
C LYS A 131 13.29 -6.58 -1.77
N ALA A 132 12.08 -7.13 -1.87
CA ALA A 132 11.17 -7.29 -0.72
C ALA A 132 11.78 -8.22 0.35
N SER A 133 12.42 -9.32 -0.04
CA SER A 133 13.16 -10.21 0.86
C SER A 133 14.24 -9.45 1.64
N ASN A 134 15.04 -8.65 0.94
CA ASN A 134 16.10 -7.85 1.58
C ASN A 134 15.54 -6.81 2.55
N PHE A 135 14.42 -6.17 2.18
CA PHE A 135 13.75 -5.18 3.03
C PHE A 135 13.15 -5.82 4.30
N LEU A 136 12.61 -7.02 4.17
CA LEU A 136 11.96 -7.76 5.25
C LEU A 136 12.92 -8.65 6.06
N LYS A 137 14.22 -8.65 5.75
CA LYS A 137 15.22 -9.59 6.31
C LYS A 137 15.37 -9.57 7.83
N SER A 138 14.99 -8.47 8.48
CA SER A 138 15.05 -8.29 9.94
C SER A 138 13.78 -8.76 10.66
N ILE A 139 12.79 -9.28 9.93
CA ILE A 139 11.53 -9.75 10.49
C ILE A 139 11.54 -11.26 10.55
N ASP A 140 11.32 -11.79 11.75
CA ASP A 140 11.05 -13.21 11.97
C ASP A 140 9.55 -13.46 11.83
N PHE A 141 9.18 -14.22 10.81
CA PHE A 141 7.80 -14.60 10.56
C PHE A 141 7.42 -15.87 11.34
N ASN A 142 6.28 -15.84 12.00
CA ASN A 142 5.73 -17.01 12.69
C ASN A 142 4.79 -17.82 11.79
N LYS A 143 4.14 -17.19 10.82
CA LYS A 143 3.23 -17.81 9.87
C LYS A 143 3.36 -17.14 8.51
N ALA A 144 3.21 -17.92 7.45
CA ALA A 144 3.18 -17.43 6.08
C ALA A 144 2.01 -18.06 5.32
N TYR A 145 1.26 -17.22 4.65
CA TYR A 145 0.13 -17.59 3.82
C TYR A 145 0.35 -17.10 2.40
N SER A 146 -0.08 -17.87 1.42
CA SER A 146 -0.05 -17.50 0.01
C SER A 146 -1.28 -18.03 -0.70
N SER A 147 -1.72 -17.36 -1.76
CA SER A 147 -2.57 -18.00 -2.76
C SER A 147 -1.89 -19.26 -3.29
N SER A 148 -2.68 -20.21 -3.76
CA SER A 148 -2.17 -21.47 -4.36
C SER A 148 -1.50 -21.27 -5.73
N MET A 149 -1.67 -20.11 -6.36
CA MET A 149 -1.12 -19.79 -7.69
C MET A 149 0.41 -19.63 -7.66
N SER A 150 1.06 -19.87 -8.81
CA SER A 150 2.53 -19.88 -8.92
C SER A 150 3.16 -18.53 -8.56
N ARG A 151 2.64 -17.41 -9.11
CA ARG A 151 3.20 -16.07 -8.90
C ARG A 151 3.25 -15.62 -7.43
N PRO A 152 2.19 -15.71 -6.59
CA PRO A 152 2.29 -15.36 -5.18
C PRO A 152 3.09 -16.38 -4.38
N LEU A 153 3.00 -17.67 -4.73
CA LEU A 153 3.75 -18.71 -4.04
C LEU A 153 5.27 -18.56 -4.28
N GLU A 154 5.70 -18.27 -5.49
CA GLU A 154 7.10 -18.03 -5.83
C GLU A 154 7.60 -16.74 -5.13
N THR A 155 6.79 -15.66 -5.13
CA THR A 155 7.10 -14.44 -4.38
C THR A 155 7.33 -14.73 -2.90
N ALA A 156 6.44 -15.50 -2.27
CA ALA A 156 6.56 -15.86 -0.86
C ALA A 156 7.82 -16.72 -0.58
N LYS A 157 8.13 -17.67 -1.46
CA LYS A 157 9.35 -18.49 -1.35
C LYS A 157 10.63 -17.64 -1.43
N ILE A 158 10.67 -16.67 -2.34
CA ILE A 158 11.81 -15.76 -2.48
C ILE A 158 11.96 -14.89 -1.23
N ILE A 159 10.86 -14.33 -0.73
CA ILE A 159 10.88 -13.48 0.47
C ILE A 159 11.36 -14.24 1.70
N LEU A 160 10.86 -15.43 1.94
CA LEU A 160 11.22 -16.24 3.09
C LEU A 160 12.65 -16.82 2.97
N GLY A 161 13.10 -17.10 1.74
CA GLY A 161 14.42 -17.64 1.47
C GLY A 161 14.65 -19.02 2.10
N LYS A 162 15.89 -19.52 1.97
CA LYS A 162 16.28 -20.84 2.51
C LYS A 162 16.48 -20.87 4.04
N LYS A 163 16.55 -19.71 4.67
CA LYS A 163 16.78 -19.61 6.14
C LYS A 163 15.54 -19.83 6.98
N SER A 164 14.37 -19.77 6.37
CA SER A 164 13.10 -19.97 7.07
C SER A 164 12.66 -21.42 6.94
N ASN A 165 12.57 -22.13 8.07
CA ASN A 165 11.88 -23.43 8.16
C ASN A 165 10.35 -23.28 8.15
N LEU A 166 9.87 -22.05 7.84
CA LEU A 166 8.46 -21.75 7.89
C LEU A 166 7.74 -22.34 6.68
N HIS A 167 6.73 -23.16 6.95
CA HIS A 167 5.87 -23.70 5.91
C HIS A 167 4.90 -22.63 5.41
N ILE A 168 4.82 -22.48 4.08
CA ILE A 168 3.85 -21.58 3.43
C ILE A 168 2.51 -22.31 3.30
N LEU A 169 1.51 -21.81 4.01
CA LEU A 169 0.14 -22.31 3.92
C LEU A 169 -0.53 -21.73 2.66
N LYS A 170 -0.95 -22.62 1.76
CA LYS A 170 -1.68 -22.25 0.55
C LYS A 170 -3.16 -22.08 0.87
N ILE A 171 -3.71 -20.93 0.55
CA ILE A 171 -5.09 -20.54 0.88
C ILE A 171 -5.80 -20.15 -0.42
N ASN A 172 -6.83 -20.90 -0.79
CA ASN A 172 -7.57 -20.66 -2.04
C ASN A 172 -8.36 -19.35 -2.03
N GLU A 173 -8.84 -18.94 -0.86
CA GLU A 173 -9.56 -17.68 -0.64
C GLU A 173 -8.69 -16.44 -0.86
N LEU A 174 -7.37 -16.61 -0.97
CA LEU A 174 -6.43 -15.55 -1.37
C LEU A 174 -6.19 -15.51 -2.88
N SER A 175 -6.84 -16.37 -3.66
CA SER A 175 -6.72 -16.36 -5.12
C SER A 175 -7.55 -15.23 -5.73
N GLU A 176 -7.05 -14.71 -6.86
CA GLU A 176 -7.73 -13.68 -7.61
C GLU A 176 -8.99 -14.25 -8.28
N ILE A 177 -9.99 -13.39 -8.51
CA ILE A 177 -11.28 -13.75 -9.12
C ILE A 177 -11.15 -13.88 -10.63
#